data_49cdb03650bab1029ecf39d9e02c487b
#
_entry.id   49cdb03650bab1029ecf39d9e02c487b
#
_cell.length_a   1.000
_cell.length_b   1.000
_cell.length_c   1.000
_cell.angle_alpha   90.00
_cell.angle_beta   90.00
_cell.angle_gamma   90.00
#
_symmetry.space_group_name_H-M   'P 1'
#
loop_
_entity.id
_entity.type
_entity.pdbx_description
1 polymer ?
#
loop_
_entity_poly.entity_id
_entity_poly.type
_entity_poly.pdbx_seq_one_letter_code
_entity_poly.pdbx_strand_id
1 'polypeptide(L)'
;VYYDLSTFPKYGKLSGNKVDDLIAGARVDVIHEKRNPYDFALWIYKPSHVLQWPAPWGAGYPGWHLECSAMAMKYLGATIDIHTGGEDNKFPHHECEIAQSEGATGKQFVRVWQHVKHLLVDGKKMSKSLGNFYTLNNILQKGFSPRTVRYLLISAHYRDTFNFTLEGLKAAESALKRVDELVEKLQRGGVASGVEHRRGLSAATPAIRKASRDFVSAMDDDLNISKAMGVLFKFV
;
A
#
# COMPACT_ATOMS: atom_id res chain seq x y z
N VAL A 1 14.82 -15.46 -20.34
CA VAL A 1 13.52 -15.39 -21.06
C VAL A 1 12.90 -14.04 -20.79
N TYR A 2 12.45 -13.39 -21.83
CA TYR A 2 11.83 -12.07 -21.75
C TYR A 2 10.39 -12.12 -22.21
N TYR A 3 9.57 -11.22 -21.67
CA TYR A 3 8.23 -10.93 -22.14
C TYR A 3 8.34 -9.98 -23.34
N ASP A 4 7.78 -10.35 -24.47
CA ASP A 4 7.71 -9.51 -25.68
C ASP A 4 6.55 -8.52 -25.53
N LEU A 5 6.85 -7.26 -25.23
CA LEU A 5 5.84 -6.22 -25.00
C LEU A 5 4.98 -5.91 -26.23
N SER A 6 5.46 -6.22 -27.44
CA SER A 6 4.66 -6.04 -28.67
C SER A 6 3.40 -6.91 -28.69
N THR A 7 3.39 -7.98 -27.89
CA THR A 7 2.24 -8.89 -27.76
C THR A 7 1.13 -8.38 -26.83
N PHE A 8 1.38 -7.27 -26.10
CA PHE A 8 0.41 -6.68 -25.16
C PHE A 8 0.18 -5.19 -25.43
N PRO A 9 -0.65 -4.83 -26.43
CA PRO A 9 -0.88 -3.43 -26.84
C PRO A 9 -1.47 -2.52 -25.76
N LYS A 10 -2.00 -3.11 -24.67
CA LYS A 10 -2.58 -2.38 -23.53
C LYS A 10 -1.56 -2.01 -22.45
N TYR A 11 -0.26 -2.25 -22.67
CA TYR A 11 0.78 -1.89 -21.72
C TYR A 11 0.77 -0.37 -21.46
N GLY A 12 0.87 0.00 -20.18
CA GLY A 12 0.77 1.40 -19.76
C GLY A 12 -0.65 1.85 -19.38
N LYS A 13 -1.66 0.97 -19.44
CA LYS A 13 -3.06 1.32 -19.12
C LYS A 13 -3.26 1.76 -17.67
N LEU A 14 -2.42 1.34 -16.74
CA LEU A 14 -2.48 1.73 -15.32
C LEU A 14 -1.68 3.01 -15.06
N SER A 15 -0.48 3.10 -15.61
CA SER A 15 0.44 4.21 -15.36
C SER A 15 0.16 5.44 -16.23
N GLY A 16 -0.43 5.23 -17.39
CA GLY A 16 -0.56 6.25 -18.45
C GLY A 16 0.69 6.39 -19.32
N ASN A 17 1.76 5.62 -19.04
CA ASN A 17 2.97 5.64 -19.85
C ASN A 17 2.77 4.91 -21.17
N LYS A 18 3.21 5.50 -22.26
CA LYS A 18 3.26 4.85 -23.56
C LYS A 18 4.64 4.24 -23.78
N VAL A 19 4.70 3.07 -24.39
CA VAL A 19 5.98 2.39 -24.68
C VAL A 19 6.90 3.30 -25.53
N ASP A 20 6.34 4.00 -26.49
CA ASP A 20 7.06 4.88 -27.39
C ASP A 20 7.70 6.11 -26.69
N ASP A 21 7.14 6.51 -25.54
CA ASP A 21 7.64 7.63 -24.75
C ASP A 21 8.72 7.20 -23.74
N LEU A 22 9.00 5.90 -23.62
CA LEU A 22 10.00 5.40 -22.70
C LEU A 22 11.42 5.60 -23.24
N ILE A 23 12.34 6.00 -22.39
CA ILE A 23 13.75 6.15 -22.72
C ILE A 23 14.48 4.85 -22.37
N ALA A 24 15.00 4.15 -23.35
CA ALA A 24 15.81 2.96 -23.14
C ALA A 24 17.07 3.29 -22.31
N GLY A 25 17.37 2.47 -21.30
CA GLY A 25 18.52 2.71 -20.42
C GLY A 25 18.32 3.70 -19.28
N ALA A 26 17.12 4.30 -19.12
CA ALA A 26 16.85 5.28 -18.07
C ALA A 26 16.95 4.71 -16.64
N ARG A 27 16.72 3.42 -16.43
CA ARG A 27 16.78 2.75 -15.13
C ARG A 27 17.75 1.57 -15.04
N VAL A 28 17.96 0.90 -16.16
CA VAL A 28 18.82 -0.31 -16.27
C VAL A 28 19.53 -0.24 -17.61
N ASP A 29 20.78 -0.66 -17.65
CA ASP A 29 21.55 -0.73 -18.87
C ASP A 29 20.82 -1.49 -19.98
N VAL A 30 21.02 -1.07 -21.22
CA VAL A 30 20.42 -1.72 -22.40
C VAL A 30 21.04 -3.12 -22.54
N ILE A 31 20.19 -4.14 -22.48
CA ILE A 31 20.57 -5.54 -22.63
C ILE A 31 20.38 -5.92 -24.10
N HIS A 32 21.47 -6.19 -24.80
CA HIS A 32 21.48 -6.46 -26.25
C HIS A 32 20.74 -7.75 -26.67
N GLU A 33 20.53 -8.68 -25.75
CA GLU A 33 19.80 -9.93 -25.98
C GLU A 33 18.27 -9.75 -26.04
N LYS A 34 17.75 -8.59 -25.69
CA LYS A 34 16.33 -8.26 -25.82
C LYS A 34 15.99 -7.93 -27.27
N ARG A 35 14.83 -8.39 -27.75
CA ARG A 35 14.30 -8.01 -29.05
C ARG A 35 13.89 -6.54 -29.07
N ASN A 36 13.26 -6.10 -27.99
CA ASN A 36 12.90 -4.71 -27.77
C ASN A 36 13.50 -4.24 -26.43
N PRO A 37 14.10 -3.05 -26.35
CA PRO A 37 14.70 -2.53 -25.12
C PRO A 37 13.75 -2.53 -23.93
N TYR A 38 12.45 -2.45 -24.16
CA TYR A 38 11.40 -2.38 -23.12
C TYR A 38 10.89 -3.76 -22.67
N ASP A 39 11.28 -4.83 -23.36
CA ASP A 39 10.96 -6.19 -22.92
C ASP A 39 11.51 -6.42 -21.50
N PHE A 40 10.75 -7.12 -20.68
CA PHE A 40 11.15 -7.35 -19.30
C PHE A 40 11.37 -8.82 -18.99
N ALA A 41 12.23 -9.09 -18.00
CA ALA A 41 12.64 -10.44 -17.67
C ALA A 41 11.52 -11.25 -17.00
N LEU A 42 11.24 -12.43 -17.53
CA LEU A 42 10.42 -13.46 -16.91
C LEU A 42 11.26 -14.48 -16.16
N TRP A 43 12.39 -14.90 -16.77
CA TRP A 43 13.28 -15.88 -16.19
C TRP A 43 14.73 -15.47 -16.44
N ILE A 44 15.53 -15.45 -15.38
CA ILE A 44 16.90 -14.93 -15.41
C ILE A 44 17.86 -16.08 -15.19
N TYR A 45 18.79 -16.27 -16.12
CA TYR A 45 19.93 -17.16 -15.99
C TYR A 45 21.08 -16.41 -15.32
N LYS A 46 21.47 -16.85 -14.11
CA LYS A 46 22.62 -16.29 -13.40
C LYS A 46 23.25 -17.39 -12.54
N PRO A 47 24.28 -18.08 -13.02
CA PRO A 47 24.87 -19.22 -12.33
C PRO A 47 25.34 -18.97 -10.88
N SER A 48 25.69 -17.71 -10.58
CA SER A 48 26.12 -17.30 -9.23
C SER A 48 24.98 -16.94 -8.28
N HIS A 49 23.70 -17.05 -8.73
CA HIS A 49 22.57 -16.73 -7.86
C HIS A 49 22.32 -17.85 -6.84
N VAL A 50 22.08 -17.46 -5.58
CA VAL A 50 21.91 -18.42 -4.46
C VAL A 50 20.68 -19.32 -4.67
N LEU A 51 19.58 -18.76 -5.19
CA LEU A 51 18.35 -19.48 -5.46
C LEU A 51 18.22 -19.72 -6.96
N GLN A 52 18.12 -20.96 -7.36
CA GLN A 52 17.90 -21.37 -8.74
C GLN A 52 16.95 -22.57 -8.80
N TRP A 53 16.15 -22.61 -9.84
CA TRP A 53 15.23 -23.71 -10.12
C TRP A 53 15.43 -24.22 -11.55
N PRO A 54 15.21 -25.52 -11.79
CA PRO A 54 15.22 -26.06 -13.15
C PRO A 54 14.03 -25.52 -13.95
N ALA A 55 14.26 -25.19 -15.21
CA ALA A 55 13.22 -24.80 -16.15
C ALA A 55 13.55 -25.36 -17.55
N PRO A 56 12.58 -25.49 -18.48
CA PRO A 56 12.82 -26.00 -19.83
C PRO A 56 13.89 -25.23 -20.61
N TRP A 57 14.11 -23.98 -20.25
CA TRP A 57 15.10 -23.07 -20.86
C TRP A 57 16.36 -22.89 -20.04
N GLY A 58 16.61 -23.78 -19.05
CA GLY A 58 17.81 -23.78 -18.19
C GLY A 58 17.52 -23.38 -16.76
N ALA A 59 18.47 -23.71 -15.88
CA ALA A 59 18.40 -23.34 -14.47
C ALA A 59 18.50 -21.81 -14.29
N GLY A 60 17.68 -21.26 -13.41
CA GLY A 60 17.64 -19.83 -13.16
C GLY A 60 16.61 -19.45 -12.09
N TYR A 61 16.20 -18.19 -12.08
CA TYR A 61 15.22 -17.69 -11.12
C TYR A 61 14.21 -16.77 -11.83
N PRO A 62 12.98 -16.63 -11.26
CA PRO A 62 11.96 -15.77 -11.84
C PRO A 62 12.36 -14.30 -11.80
N GLY A 63 11.92 -13.52 -12.77
CA GLY A 63 11.93 -12.08 -12.69
C GLY A 63 10.96 -11.60 -11.60
N TRP A 64 11.28 -10.51 -10.91
CA TRP A 64 10.51 -9.98 -9.78
C TRP A 64 9.00 -9.84 -10.08
N HIS A 65 8.64 -9.37 -11.25
CA HIS A 65 7.22 -9.21 -11.62
C HIS A 65 6.49 -10.56 -11.73
N LEU A 66 7.19 -11.60 -12.20
CA LEU A 66 6.62 -12.94 -12.33
C LEU A 66 6.32 -13.58 -10.97
N GLU A 67 7.13 -13.31 -9.96
CA GLU A 67 6.91 -13.81 -8.61
C GLU A 67 5.54 -13.33 -8.08
N CYS A 68 5.27 -12.03 -8.17
CA CYS A 68 4.01 -11.44 -7.72
C CYS A 68 2.81 -11.95 -8.52
N SER A 69 2.89 -11.99 -9.85
CA SER A 69 1.82 -12.51 -10.71
C SER A 69 1.49 -13.97 -10.38
N ALA A 70 2.51 -14.82 -10.27
CA ALA A 70 2.33 -16.25 -10.01
C ALA A 70 1.74 -16.51 -8.61
N MET A 71 2.25 -15.81 -7.57
CA MET A 71 1.73 -15.95 -6.21
C MET A 71 0.29 -15.44 -6.10
N ALA A 72 -0.02 -14.27 -6.65
CA ALA A 72 -1.36 -13.71 -6.64
C ALA A 72 -2.36 -14.65 -7.33
N MET A 73 -2.06 -15.11 -8.54
CA MET A 73 -2.95 -16.02 -9.27
C MET A 73 -3.12 -17.37 -8.58
N LYS A 74 -2.08 -17.89 -7.94
CA LYS A 74 -2.14 -19.18 -7.22
C LYS A 74 -3.11 -19.15 -6.05
N TYR A 75 -3.14 -18.07 -5.27
CA TYR A 75 -3.90 -18.01 -4.03
C TYR A 75 -5.22 -17.24 -4.15
N LEU A 76 -5.31 -16.29 -5.07
CA LEU A 76 -6.45 -15.39 -5.22
C LEU A 76 -7.19 -15.56 -6.55
N GLY A 77 -6.65 -16.37 -7.48
CA GLY A 77 -7.25 -16.61 -8.79
C GLY A 77 -6.80 -15.62 -9.86
N ALA A 78 -7.36 -15.76 -11.06
CA ALA A 78 -6.96 -14.99 -12.23
C ALA A 78 -7.35 -13.50 -12.16
N THR A 79 -8.34 -13.15 -11.34
CA THR A 79 -8.77 -11.77 -11.08
C THR A 79 -8.80 -11.56 -9.57
N ILE A 80 -8.10 -10.55 -9.09
CA ILE A 80 -8.07 -10.18 -7.68
C ILE A 80 -8.83 -8.89 -7.45
N ASP A 81 -9.43 -8.73 -6.26
CA ASP A 81 -10.28 -7.57 -5.99
C ASP A 81 -9.46 -6.30 -5.75
N ILE A 82 -8.42 -6.38 -4.92
CA ILE A 82 -7.58 -5.23 -4.56
C ILE A 82 -6.10 -5.62 -4.65
N HIS A 83 -5.30 -4.79 -5.31
CA HIS A 83 -3.85 -4.87 -5.31
C HIS A 83 -3.25 -3.53 -4.87
N THR A 84 -2.31 -3.58 -3.93
CA THR A 84 -1.73 -2.37 -3.33
C THR A 84 -0.22 -2.33 -3.51
N GLY A 85 0.34 -1.12 -3.49
CA GLY A 85 1.79 -0.91 -3.52
C GLY A 85 2.18 0.54 -3.31
N GLY A 86 3.47 0.81 -3.29
CA GLY A 86 3.97 2.18 -3.39
C GLY A 86 3.70 2.77 -4.78
N GLU A 87 3.65 4.09 -4.89
CA GLU A 87 3.43 4.75 -6.18
C GLU A 87 4.53 4.44 -7.22
N ASP A 88 5.72 4.12 -6.76
CA ASP A 88 6.85 3.70 -7.58
C ASP A 88 6.66 2.31 -8.21
N ASN A 89 5.86 1.45 -7.61
CA ASN A 89 5.50 0.16 -8.18
C ASN A 89 4.48 0.27 -9.32
N LYS A 90 3.75 1.39 -9.43
CA LYS A 90 2.79 1.60 -10.51
C LYS A 90 3.44 1.38 -11.89
N PHE A 91 4.69 1.86 -12.03
CA PHE A 91 5.50 1.65 -13.21
C PHE A 91 6.98 1.40 -12.84
N PRO A 92 7.63 0.36 -13.40
CA PRO A 92 7.08 -0.62 -14.36
C PRO A 92 6.41 -1.86 -13.70
N HIS A 93 6.55 -2.06 -12.38
CA HIS A 93 6.27 -3.33 -11.71
C HIS A 93 4.83 -3.81 -11.95
N HIS A 94 3.83 -3.01 -11.57
CA HIS A 94 2.41 -3.40 -11.71
C HIS A 94 1.95 -3.46 -13.18
N GLU A 95 2.51 -2.64 -14.06
CA GLU A 95 2.25 -2.77 -15.50
C GLU A 95 2.77 -4.10 -16.06
N CYS A 96 3.94 -4.54 -15.60
CA CYS A 96 4.49 -5.85 -15.98
C CYS A 96 3.63 -6.99 -15.42
N GLU A 97 3.13 -6.89 -14.20
CA GLU A 97 2.21 -7.88 -13.62
C GLU A 97 0.90 -7.97 -14.43
N ILE A 98 0.35 -6.81 -14.85
CA ILE A 98 -0.83 -6.76 -15.70
C ILE A 98 -0.56 -7.48 -17.03
N ALA A 99 0.55 -7.15 -17.69
CA ALA A 99 0.90 -7.75 -18.98
C ALA A 99 1.04 -9.27 -18.86
N GLN A 100 1.73 -9.76 -17.82
CA GLN A 100 1.90 -11.19 -17.55
C GLN A 100 0.57 -11.89 -17.28
N SER A 101 -0.21 -11.36 -16.33
CA SER A 101 -1.42 -12.02 -15.83
C SER A 101 -2.54 -11.97 -16.85
N GLU A 102 -2.77 -10.84 -17.50
CA GLU A 102 -3.80 -10.70 -18.53
C GLU A 102 -3.39 -11.37 -19.85
N GLY A 103 -2.11 -11.34 -20.20
CA GLY A 103 -1.59 -12.08 -21.34
C GLY A 103 -1.73 -13.60 -21.19
N ALA A 104 -1.53 -14.12 -19.98
CA ALA A 104 -1.67 -15.54 -19.70
C ALA A 104 -3.13 -16.01 -19.56
N THR A 105 -4.03 -15.17 -19.04
CA THR A 105 -5.39 -15.59 -18.67
C THR A 105 -6.48 -15.04 -19.58
N GLY A 106 -6.21 -13.98 -20.32
CA GLY A 106 -7.22 -13.23 -21.09
C GLY A 106 -8.23 -12.48 -20.23
N LYS A 107 -8.04 -12.42 -18.88
CA LYS A 107 -8.95 -11.80 -17.93
C LYS A 107 -8.31 -10.57 -17.30
N GLN A 108 -9.14 -9.63 -16.85
CA GLN A 108 -8.68 -8.50 -16.03
C GLN A 108 -7.99 -9.03 -14.77
N PHE A 109 -6.76 -8.60 -14.52
CA PHE A 109 -5.98 -9.08 -13.37
C PHE A 109 -6.45 -8.47 -12.06
N VAL A 110 -6.63 -7.17 -11.98
CA VAL A 110 -6.98 -6.46 -10.75
C VAL A 110 -8.18 -5.55 -10.97
N ARG A 111 -9.16 -5.59 -10.04
CA ARG A 111 -10.35 -4.71 -10.08
C ARG A 111 -10.03 -3.31 -9.56
N VAL A 112 -9.33 -3.21 -8.42
CA VAL A 112 -9.00 -1.95 -7.77
C VAL A 112 -7.51 -1.89 -7.45
N TRP A 113 -6.83 -0.89 -7.96
CA TRP A 113 -5.45 -0.57 -7.66
C TRP A 113 -5.37 0.54 -6.61
N GLN A 114 -4.56 0.34 -5.57
CA GLN A 114 -4.32 1.36 -4.56
C GLN A 114 -2.81 1.62 -4.42
N HIS A 115 -2.40 2.86 -4.71
CA HIS A 115 -0.99 3.26 -4.63
C HIS A 115 -0.80 4.30 -3.53
N VAL A 116 0.14 4.02 -2.64
CA VAL A 116 0.47 4.88 -1.49
C VAL A 116 1.65 5.76 -1.84
N LYS A 117 1.56 7.05 -1.52
CA LYS A 117 2.65 8.01 -1.66
C LYS A 117 3.85 7.67 -0.78
N HIS A 118 5.02 8.16 -1.17
CA HIS A 118 6.25 7.93 -0.43
C HIS A 118 6.22 8.54 0.98
N LEU A 119 6.83 7.79 1.89
CA LEU A 119 7.15 8.26 3.23
C LEU A 119 8.44 9.10 3.21
N LEU A 120 8.38 10.27 3.80
CA LEU A 120 9.56 11.07 4.17
C LEU A 120 9.85 10.90 5.66
N VAL A 121 11.10 11.09 6.04
CA VAL A 121 11.54 11.17 7.43
C VAL A 121 12.23 12.52 7.62
N ASP A 122 11.66 13.35 8.50
CA ASP A 122 12.14 14.73 8.74
C ASP A 122 12.31 15.53 7.44
N GLY A 123 11.28 15.44 6.56
CA GLY A 123 11.21 16.14 5.28
C GLY A 123 12.13 15.61 4.17
N LYS A 124 12.84 14.50 4.40
CA LYS A 124 13.79 13.93 3.45
C LYS A 124 13.41 12.47 3.13
N LYS A 125 13.83 11.99 1.95
CA LYS A 125 13.72 10.56 1.61
C LYS A 125 14.44 9.73 2.67
N MET A 126 13.76 8.70 3.19
CA MET A 126 14.38 7.77 4.13
C MET A 126 15.49 6.97 3.46
N SER A 127 16.71 7.04 3.99
CA SER A 127 17.83 6.25 3.51
C SER A 127 18.85 5.96 4.61
N LYS A 128 19.56 4.84 4.48
CA LYS A 128 20.64 4.47 5.41
C LYS A 128 21.80 5.47 5.35
N SER A 129 22.13 5.97 4.16
CA SER A 129 23.23 6.92 3.94
C SER A 129 22.98 8.30 4.58
N LEU A 130 21.71 8.70 4.73
CA LEU A 130 21.33 9.94 5.39
C LEU A 130 21.16 9.79 6.91
N GLY A 131 21.31 8.58 7.45
CA GLY A 131 21.12 8.33 8.88
C GLY A 131 19.69 8.50 9.41
N ASN A 132 18.72 8.74 8.52
CA ASN A 132 17.31 8.93 8.87
C ASN A 132 16.47 7.67 8.64
N PHE A 133 17.09 6.50 8.67
CA PHE A 133 16.43 5.22 8.50
C PHE A 133 16.01 4.64 9.86
N TYR A 134 14.71 4.37 10.01
CA TYR A 134 14.15 3.73 11.19
C TYR A 134 13.51 2.39 10.81
N THR A 135 13.85 1.34 11.55
CA THR A 135 13.05 0.11 11.60
C THR A 135 11.94 0.28 12.65
N LEU A 136 10.90 -0.56 12.58
CA LEU A 136 9.88 -0.59 13.63
C LEU A 136 10.54 -0.83 15.01
N ASN A 137 11.49 -1.76 15.09
CA ASN A 137 12.19 -2.06 16.34
C ASN A 137 12.91 -0.83 16.92
N ASN A 138 13.55 -0.01 16.09
CA ASN A 138 14.16 1.23 16.57
C ASN A 138 13.15 2.19 17.20
N ILE A 139 11.94 2.26 16.66
CA ILE A 139 10.87 3.11 17.21
C ILE A 139 10.33 2.53 18.53
N LEU A 140 10.14 1.21 18.61
CA LEU A 140 9.71 0.54 19.85
C LEU A 140 10.74 0.71 20.97
N GLN A 141 12.05 0.61 20.67
CA GLN A 141 13.13 0.85 21.61
C GLN A 141 13.19 2.30 22.15
N LYS A 142 12.60 3.26 21.40
CA LYS A 142 12.43 4.65 21.85
C LYS A 142 11.21 4.83 22.78
N GLY A 143 10.49 3.75 23.11
CA GLY A 143 9.36 3.74 24.05
C GLY A 143 7.98 3.92 23.43
N PHE A 144 7.88 4.08 22.10
CA PHE A 144 6.58 4.21 21.45
C PHE A 144 5.89 2.85 21.27
N SER A 145 4.57 2.81 21.45
CA SER A 145 3.79 1.59 21.25
C SER A 145 3.58 1.26 19.75
N PRO A 146 3.41 -0.03 19.38
CA PRO A 146 3.02 -0.40 18.01
C PRO A 146 1.72 0.30 17.55
N ARG A 147 0.77 0.50 18.48
CA ARG A 147 -0.50 1.19 18.21
C ARG A 147 -0.27 2.65 17.84
N THR A 148 0.64 3.35 18.53
CA THR A 148 1.02 4.73 18.20
C THR A 148 1.62 4.84 16.82
N VAL A 149 2.55 3.93 16.48
CA VAL A 149 3.16 3.89 15.14
C VAL A 149 2.10 3.65 14.07
N ARG A 150 1.22 2.65 14.26
CA ARG A 150 0.15 2.35 13.33
C ARG A 150 -0.77 3.55 13.12
N TYR A 151 -1.20 4.19 14.23
CA TYR A 151 -2.07 5.37 14.16
C TYR A 151 -1.42 6.50 13.36
N LEU A 152 -0.15 6.82 13.65
CA LEU A 152 0.58 7.86 12.93
C LEU A 152 0.64 7.57 11.42
N LEU A 153 1.00 6.33 11.03
CA LEU A 153 1.13 5.96 9.62
C LEU A 153 -0.18 6.03 8.84
N ILE A 154 -1.32 5.76 9.49
CA ILE A 154 -2.64 5.83 8.83
C ILE A 154 -3.33 7.19 9.00
N SER A 155 -2.76 8.15 9.71
CA SER A 155 -3.42 9.44 9.99
C SER A 155 -3.44 10.40 8.79
N ALA A 156 -2.56 10.21 7.83
CA ALA A 156 -2.54 10.96 6.59
C ALA A 156 -3.27 10.20 5.47
N HIS A 157 -3.80 10.95 4.50
CA HIS A 157 -4.39 10.33 3.32
C HIS A 157 -3.32 9.60 2.51
N TYR A 158 -3.60 8.38 2.04
CA TYR A 158 -2.61 7.55 1.34
C TYR A 158 -2.08 8.16 0.02
N ARG A 159 -2.82 9.11 -0.57
CA ARG A 159 -2.38 9.86 -1.76
C ARG A 159 -1.50 11.06 -1.44
N ASP A 160 -1.33 11.39 -0.14
CA ASP A 160 -0.49 12.50 0.28
C ASP A 160 0.88 11.99 0.72
N THR A 161 1.92 12.78 0.44
CA THR A 161 3.26 12.48 0.94
C THR A 161 3.26 12.63 2.46
N PHE A 162 3.52 11.53 3.15
CA PHE A 162 3.56 11.50 4.61
C PHE A 162 4.96 11.80 5.12
N ASN A 163 5.08 12.77 6.06
CA ASN A 163 6.33 13.08 6.72
C ASN A 163 6.36 12.50 8.14
N PHE A 164 7.13 11.43 8.32
CA PHE A 164 7.33 10.79 9.61
C PHE A 164 8.30 11.59 10.46
N THR A 165 7.90 11.93 11.69
CA THR A 165 8.74 12.61 12.68
C THR A 165 8.53 12.00 14.07
N LEU A 166 9.51 12.16 14.97
CA LEU A 166 9.34 11.74 16.37
C LEU A 166 8.31 12.60 17.11
N GLU A 167 8.19 13.87 16.76
CA GLU A 167 7.14 14.78 17.25
C GLU A 167 5.76 14.28 16.82
N GLY A 168 5.63 13.81 15.59
CA GLY A 168 4.41 13.18 15.09
C GLY A 168 3.99 11.97 15.92
N LEU A 169 4.95 11.14 16.36
CA LEU A 169 4.67 10.01 17.25
C LEU A 169 4.14 10.48 18.61
N LYS A 170 4.72 11.52 19.21
CA LYS A 170 4.22 12.10 20.48
C LYS A 170 2.80 12.65 20.33
N ALA A 171 2.54 13.34 19.22
CA ALA A 171 1.19 13.83 18.90
C ALA A 171 0.18 12.69 18.71
N ALA A 172 0.60 11.61 18.03
CA ALA A 172 -0.21 10.41 17.85
C ALA A 172 -0.53 9.71 19.18
N GLU A 173 0.45 9.62 20.08
CA GLU A 173 0.25 9.06 21.44
C GLU A 173 -0.75 9.88 22.25
N SER A 174 -0.61 11.21 22.22
CA SER A 174 -1.55 12.12 22.90
C SER A 174 -2.97 12.02 22.32
N ALA A 175 -3.10 11.88 20.99
CA ALA A 175 -4.39 11.69 20.34
C ALA A 175 -5.06 10.37 20.74
N LEU A 176 -4.30 9.27 20.77
CA LEU A 176 -4.79 7.97 21.21
C LEU A 176 -5.20 7.97 22.67
N LYS A 177 -4.44 8.63 23.55
CA LYS A 177 -4.78 8.78 24.95
C LYS A 177 -6.14 9.47 25.15
N ARG A 178 -6.41 10.54 24.42
CA ARG A 178 -7.73 11.21 24.46
C ARG A 178 -8.86 10.27 24.05
N VAL A 179 -8.66 9.48 22.98
CA VAL A 179 -9.66 8.47 22.56
C VAL A 179 -9.88 7.42 23.66
N ASP A 180 -8.82 6.92 24.29
CA ASP A 180 -8.90 5.94 25.36
C ASP A 180 -9.64 6.50 26.59
N GLU A 181 -9.34 7.73 26.98
CA GLU A 181 -10.05 8.42 28.08
C GLU A 181 -11.55 8.58 27.78
N LEU A 182 -11.94 8.89 26.53
CA LEU A 182 -13.35 8.92 26.15
C LEU A 182 -13.98 7.54 26.27
N VAL A 183 -13.33 6.50 25.74
CA VAL A 183 -13.86 5.12 25.81
C VAL A 183 -14.04 4.69 27.27
N GLU A 184 -13.06 4.96 28.15
CA GLU A 184 -13.17 4.66 29.57
C GLU A 184 -14.36 5.39 30.25
N LYS A 185 -14.53 6.70 29.96
CA LYS A 185 -15.67 7.47 30.47
C LYS A 185 -17.01 6.88 30.05
N LEU A 186 -17.11 6.48 28.75
CA LEU A 186 -18.34 5.87 28.24
C LEU A 186 -18.61 4.51 28.88
N GLN A 187 -17.59 3.69 29.10
CA GLN A 187 -17.72 2.39 29.75
C GLN A 187 -18.16 2.54 31.21
N ARG A 188 -17.57 3.46 31.99
CA ARG A 188 -17.96 3.76 33.38
C ARG A 188 -19.37 4.33 33.47
N GLY A 189 -19.75 5.24 32.55
CA GLY A 189 -21.11 5.82 32.52
C GLY A 189 -22.19 4.80 32.13
N GLY A 190 -21.88 3.86 31.23
CA GLY A 190 -22.81 2.80 30.83
C GLY A 190 -23.11 1.78 31.94
N VAL A 191 -22.12 1.49 32.80
CA VAL A 191 -22.30 0.60 33.96
C VAL A 191 -23.19 1.25 35.01
N ALA A 192 -23.07 2.57 35.19
CA ALA A 192 -23.89 3.31 36.20
C ALA A 192 -25.36 3.44 35.80
N SER A 193 -25.71 3.33 34.54
CA SER A 193 -27.09 3.56 34.03
C SER A 193 -27.92 2.30 33.79
N GLY A 194 -27.39 1.09 34.05
CA GLY A 194 -28.14 -0.15 33.87
C GLY A 194 -28.70 -0.38 32.41
N VAL A 195 -28.22 0.38 31.45
CA VAL A 195 -28.69 0.29 30.07
C VAL A 195 -28.08 -0.92 29.41
N GLU A 196 -28.92 -1.92 29.13
CA GLU A 196 -28.50 -3.08 28.33
C GLU A 196 -27.83 -2.68 27.02
N HIS A 197 -26.66 -3.24 26.78
CA HIS A 197 -25.78 -3.02 25.60
C HIS A 197 -26.41 -3.34 24.22
N ARG A 198 -27.73 -3.54 24.15
CA ARG A 198 -28.44 -4.04 22.96
C ARG A 198 -29.30 -3.01 22.22
N ARG A 199 -29.24 -1.73 22.57
CA ARG A 199 -29.96 -0.73 21.76
C ARG A 199 -28.98 -0.13 20.74
N GLY A 200 -29.00 -0.69 19.52
CA GLY A 200 -28.19 -0.24 18.39
C GLY A 200 -28.37 1.25 18.07
N LEU A 201 -27.79 1.73 17.00
CA LEU A 201 -27.78 3.12 16.50
C LEU A 201 -29.14 3.87 16.56
N SER A 202 -30.26 3.16 16.74
CA SER A 202 -31.59 3.73 16.93
C SER A 202 -31.75 4.57 18.20
N ALA A 203 -30.97 4.27 19.25
CA ALA A 203 -30.98 5.01 20.52
C ALA A 203 -29.93 6.13 20.59
N ALA A 204 -29.08 6.27 19.56
CA ALA A 204 -28.06 7.31 19.51
C ALA A 204 -28.69 8.70 19.33
N THR A 205 -28.09 9.72 19.97
CA THR A 205 -28.53 11.10 19.79
C THR A 205 -28.38 11.54 18.31
N PRO A 206 -29.14 12.54 17.85
CA PRO A 206 -28.99 13.06 16.49
C PRO A 206 -27.54 13.46 16.14
N ALA A 207 -26.79 13.98 17.11
CA ALA A 207 -25.38 14.34 16.96
C ALA A 207 -24.50 13.12 16.66
N ILE A 208 -24.67 12.03 17.44
CA ILE A 208 -23.92 10.77 17.22
C ILE A 208 -24.26 10.17 15.85
N ARG A 209 -25.56 10.14 15.50
CA ARG A 209 -25.97 9.65 14.15
C ARG A 209 -25.39 10.49 13.02
N LYS A 210 -25.34 11.82 13.19
CA LYS A 210 -24.70 12.71 12.22
C LYS A 210 -23.21 12.42 12.08
N ALA A 211 -22.50 12.32 13.22
CA ALA A 211 -21.06 12.02 13.20
C ALA A 211 -20.74 10.66 12.58
N SER A 212 -21.52 9.63 12.88
CA SER A 212 -21.36 8.32 12.25
C SER A 212 -21.52 8.40 10.72
N ARG A 213 -22.54 9.12 10.22
CA ARG A 213 -22.72 9.32 8.78
C ARG A 213 -21.55 10.12 8.16
N ASP A 214 -21.14 11.21 8.82
CA ASP A 214 -20.08 12.07 8.33
C ASP A 214 -18.74 11.32 8.29
N PHE A 215 -18.49 10.44 9.29
CA PHE A 215 -17.30 9.55 9.32
C PHE A 215 -17.33 8.55 8.16
N VAL A 216 -18.43 7.83 7.99
CA VAL A 216 -18.59 6.88 6.89
C VAL A 216 -18.46 7.58 5.54
N SER A 217 -19.12 8.72 5.36
CA SER A 217 -19.00 9.52 4.12
C SER A 217 -17.58 9.98 3.83
N ALA A 218 -16.78 10.27 4.86
CA ALA A 218 -15.36 10.58 4.68
C ALA A 218 -14.54 9.35 4.27
N MET A 219 -14.86 8.18 4.82
CA MET A 219 -14.20 6.93 4.42
C MET A 219 -14.61 6.46 3.03
N ASP A 220 -15.85 6.70 2.62
CA ASP A 220 -16.35 6.42 1.26
C ASP A 220 -15.77 7.39 0.22
N ASP A 221 -15.26 8.54 0.65
CA ASP A 221 -14.56 9.54 -0.17
C ASP A 221 -13.06 9.18 -0.24
N ASP A 222 -12.74 8.12 -0.98
CA ASP A 222 -11.39 7.64 -1.24
C ASP A 222 -10.56 7.40 0.05
N LEU A 223 -11.17 6.80 1.07
CA LEU A 223 -10.54 6.50 2.36
C LEU A 223 -9.96 7.75 3.05
N ASN A 224 -10.67 8.88 3.01
CA ASN A 224 -10.23 10.15 3.58
C ASN A 224 -10.18 10.10 5.11
N ILE A 225 -9.20 9.37 5.64
CA ILE A 225 -9.03 9.13 7.07
C ILE A 225 -8.81 10.45 7.84
N SER A 226 -8.11 11.41 7.25
CA SER A 226 -7.87 12.70 7.89
C SER A 226 -9.19 13.43 8.20
N LYS A 227 -10.12 13.44 7.23
CA LYS A 227 -11.47 14.00 7.40
C LYS A 227 -12.29 13.17 8.40
N ALA A 228 -12.24 11.85 8.31
CA ALA A 228 -12.92 10.94 9.24
C ALA A 228 -12.46 11.15 10.69
N MET A 229 -11.14 11.24 10.93
CA MET A 229 -10.58 11.52 12.25
C MET A 229 -10.96 12.92 12.75
N GLY A 230 -11.04 13.92 11.85
CA GLY A 230 -11.56 15.24 12.19
C GLY A 230 -13.02 15.20 12.71
N VAL A 231 -13.86 14.31 12.20
CA VAL A 231 -15.20 14.06 12.73
C VAL A 231 -15.13 13.43 14.12
N LEU A 232 -14.30 12.39 14.30
CA LEU A 232 -14.12 11.70 15.58
C LEU A 232 -13.66 12.68 16.67
N PHE A 233 -12.62 13.47 16.42
CA PHE A 233 -12.04 14.37 17.42
C PHE A 233 -12.90 15.59 17.80
N LYS A 234 -14.06 15.77 17.16
CA LYS A 234 -15.09 16.70 17.66
C LYS A 234 -15.88 16.16 18.85
N PHE A 235 -15.80 14.85 19.11
CA PHE A 235 -16.44 14.17 20.25
C PHE A 235 -15.45 13.83 21.37
N VAL A 236 -14.18 13.81 21.08
CA VAL A 236 -13.07 13.54 21.99
C VAL A 236 -12.54 14.86 22.56
#